data_f75a2d7e23853171302dc867863e94da
#
_entry.id   f75a2d7e23853171302dc867863e94da
#
_cell.length_a   1.000
_cell.length_b   1.000
_cell.length_c   1.000
_cell.angle_alpha   90.00
_cell.angle_beta   90.00
_cell.angle_gamma   90.00
#
_symmetry.space_group_name_H-M   'P 1'
#
loop_
_entity.id
_entity.type
_entity.pdbx_description
1 polymer ?
#
loop_
_entity_poly.entity_id
_entity_poly.type
_entity_poly.pdbx_seq_one_letter_code
_entity_poly.pdbx_strand_id
1 'polypeptide(L)'
;MLCTCARRAKGARHGRAHARQHDRGQKGGQRHDAEKGEPRGCTWLEHGLAAYETRLLGARTAIMSAGQGSKDAAACSSSLLLPIENIWLHNTGAKLRVRQTPWEGFQRADLIKADDMPMLRDAERAGQQGDVSNVVARGSDYARLYIQLLTKLSRADTIQSVVLLIDDLLQAAPEHVMWFLDAEPYPALIKVLEVDDIFLSLKAAQFLTLCLCTQADRVSSYGAPPADVVDKLLQHIKHKLAEAASEAQDGAEGNVAPVLLCIVDELLRSAYFRRLIWTRDTAAQNEHALLPKVIDVLRMSMTSNTPSSKATGNTGVPQLHYLALFGLWELTFYHTAAKELDLRFTVAPVLVHVARKALKHKVVRLTVSIWRNMLAAAEDANATRLLGAQVLPLCETLEERRYPDAELQDDLAYVKSILSMRLEQMSSYEQYKSELYSGQLSFDNPAHMLEDFWKENAEKLTEHNNADLVQLVSLLQRKDADASTLAVACSDMGKFVHHMEGGRRRADALGAKTAIMQLVEHADDNVKYYALQALAVLVSTSWR
;
A
#
# COMPACT_ATOMS: atom_id res chain seq x y z
N MET A 1 -24.86 16.13 32.95
CA MET A 1 -24.19 17.22 33.67
C MET A 1 -23.13 17.76 32.69
N LEU A 2 -23.44 18.69 31.82
CA LEU A 2 -23.52 20.17 31.93
C LEU A 2 -22.28 20.82 32.57
N CYS A 3 -21.54 21.56 31.70
CA CYS A 3 -20.93 22.89 31.85
C CYS A 3 -20.03 23.15 30.64
N THR A 4 -20.38 23.92 29.62
CA THR A 4 -20.59 25.36 29.35
C THR A 4 -19.62 26.33 30.05
N CYS A 5 -18.89 27.07 29.21
CA CYS A 5 -18.54 28.50 29.30
C CYS A 5 -17.56 28.84 28.18
N ALA A 6 -17.85 29.51 27.12
CA ALA A 6 -18.37 30.86 26.82
C ALA A 6 -17.40 32.01 27.16
N ARG A 7 -16.91 32.63 26.05
CA ARG A 7 -16.69 34.03 25.73
C ARG A 7 -16.09 34.99 26.76
N ARG A 8 -15.05 35.74 26.30
CA ARG A 8 -15.19 37.22 26.16
C ARG A 8 -13.98 37.85 25.45
N ALA A 9 -14.34 38.71 24.53
CA ALA A 9 -13.54 39.68 23.79
C ALA A 9 -13.43 41.02 24.55
N LYS A 10 -12.62 41.92 24.02
CA LYS A 10 -12.39 43.38 24.20
C LYS A 10 -11.07 43.70 24.88
N GLY A 11 -10.27 44.63 24.43
CA GLY A 11 -10.39 45.70 23.45
C GLY A 11 -9.27 46.70 23.66
N ALA A 12 -8.77 47.20 22.58
CA ALA A 12 -8.37 48.58 22.26
C ALA A 12 -7.51 49.41 23.23
N ARG A 13 -6.42 50.00 22.79
CA ARG A 13 -6.23 51.36 22.29
C ARG A 13 -4.79 51.89 22.48
N HIS A 14 -4.27 52.48 21.40
CA HIS A 14 -3.52 53.74 21.27
C HIS A 14 -2.12 53.93 21.86
N GLY A 15 -1.25 54.40 20.97
CA GLY A 15 -0.06 55.17 21.29
C GLY A 15 0.77 55.53 20.04
N ARG A 16 0.51 56.72 19.49
CA ARG A 16 1.29 57.41 18.45
C ARG A 16 2.62 57.96 19.07
N ALA A 17 3.73 58.03 18.31
CA ALA A 17 4.27 59.31 17.83
C ALA A 17 5.74 59.22 17.35
N HIS A 18 5.95 59.85 16.18
CA HIS A 18 7.06 60.71 15.72
C HIS A 18 8.50 60.17 15.68
N ALA A 19 9.05 60.01 14.51
CA ALA A 19 9.61 60.96 13.52
C ALA A 19 11.01 61.47 13.86
N ARG A 20 11.95 61.21 12.97
CA ARG A 20 12.78 62.18 12.21
C ARG A 20 13.95 61.50 11.51
N GLN A 21 13.91 61.61 10.19
CA GLN A 21 14.94 61.93 9.23
C GLN A 21 16.38 62.10 9.75
N HIS A 22 17.34 61.49 9.09
CA HIS A 22 18.44 62.20 8.43
C HIS A 22 19.05 61.39 7.28
N ASP A 23 19.23 62.06 6.21
CA ASP A 23 19.72 61.83 4.89
C ASP A 23 21.26 61.81 4.86
N ARG A 24 21.88 61.06 3.92
CA ARG A 24 23.09 61.23 3.11
C ARG A 24 23.64 59.85 2.73
N GLY A 25 23.54 59.37 1.55
CA GLY A 25 24.21 59.80 0.32
C GLY A 25 25.56 59.11 0.15
N GLN A 26 25.66 58.10 -0.73
CA GLN A 26 26.58 58.06 -1.87
C GLN A 26 26.70 56.63 -2.47
N LYS A 27 26.34 56.56 -3.72
CA LYS A 27 26.97 55.91 -4.90
C LYS A 27 27.76 54.60 -4.74
N GLY A 28 27.33 53.61 -5.53
CA GLY A 28 28.27 52.89 -6.41
C GLY A 28 28.22 51.37 -6.30
N GLY A 29 27.87 50.72 -7.38
CA GLY A 29 28.26 49.33 -7.59
C GLY A 29 27.12 48.35 -7.87
N GLN A 30 26.64 48.35 -9.11
CA GLN A 30 25.87 47.23 -9.64
C GLN A 30 26.71 45.95 -9.60
N ARG A 31 26.29 45.01 -8.79
CA ARG A 31 26.58 43.57 -9.02
C ARG A 31 25.29 42.86 -9.15
N HIS A 32 25.04 42.31 -10.33
CA HIS A 32 24.03 41.32 -10.57
C HIS A 32 24.38 40.06 -9.77
N ASP A 33 23.76 39.88 -8.63
CA ASP A 33 23.63 38.58 -7.98
C ASP A 33 22.39 37.91 -8.53
N ALA A 34 22.62 36.90 -9.38
CA ALA A 34 21.59 36.00 -9.84
C ALA A 34 21.06 35.22 -8.65
N GLU A 35 19.89 35.58 -8.17
CA GLU A 35 19.09 34.72 -7.30
C GLU A 35 18.87 33.38 -8.01
N LYS A 36 19.58 32.37 -7.56
CA LYS A 36 19.27 30.97 -7.84
C LYS A 36 17.94 30.66 -7.17
N GLY A 37 16.86 30.76 -7.93
CA GLY A 37 15.56 30.28 -7.52
C GLY A 37 15.66 28.80 -7.16
N GLU A 38 15.39 28.48 -5.91
CA GLU A 38 15.16 27.11 -5.46
C GLU A 38 14.01 26.49 -6.27
N PRO A 39 14.11 25.23 -6.64
CA PRO A 39 13.06 24.59 -7.41
C PRO A 39 11.79 24.46 -6.55
N ARG A 40 10.73 25.16 -6.93
CA ARG A 40 9.40 25.16 -6.31
C ARG A 40 8.67 23.80 -6.41
N GLY A 41 9.40 22.70 -6.48
CA GLY A 41 8.85 21.35 -6.68
C GLY A 41 8.36 20.64 -5.41
N CYS A 42 8.74 21.09 -4.21
CA CYS A 42 8.44 20.35 -2.97
C CYS A 42 7.14 20.77 -2.27
N THR A 43 6.62 21.95 -2.51
CA THR A 43 5.44 22.47 -1.78
C THR A 43 4.11 21.85 -2.22
N TRP A 44 3.99 21.42 -3.47
CA TRP A 44 2.75 20.83 -4.00
C TRP A 44 2.50 19.40 -3.48
N LEU A 45 3.56 18.61 -3.27
CA LEU A 45 3.45 17.26 -2.69
C LEU A 45 3.01 17.30 -1.23
N GLU A 46 3.43 18.32 -0.48
CA GLU A 46 3.02 18.49 0.93
C GLU A 46 1.57 18.95 1.06
N HIS A 47 1.08 19.81 0.17
CA HIS A 47 -0.32 20.26 0.17
C HIS A 47 -1.31 19.18 -0.31
N GLY A 48 -0.96 18.40 -1.32
CA GLY A 48 -1.77 17.28 -1.79
C GLY A 48 -1.87 16.18 -0.73
N LEU A 49 -0.76 15.84 -0.09
CA LEU A 49 -0.72 14.88 1.02
C LEU A 49 -1.47 15.38 2.27
N ALA A 50 -1.42 16.68 2.59
CA ALA A 50 -2.15 17.25 3.72
C ALA A 50 -3.69 17.25 3.48
N ALA A 51 -4.13 17.54 2.26
CA ALA A 51 -5.55 17.43 1.88
C ALA A 51 -6.02 15.96 1.90
N TYR A 52 -5.16 15.03 1.50
CA TYR A 52 -5.37 13.60 1.59
C TYR A 52 -5.50 13.13 3.05
N GLU A 53 -4.63 13.61 3.94
CA GLU A 53 -4.68 13.29 5.38
C GLU A 53 -5.90 13.85 6.10
N THR A 54 -6.32 15.08 5.79
CA THR A 54 -7.53 15.66 6.37
C THR A 54 -8.77 14.85 5.99
N ARG A 55 -8.81 14.30 4.77
CA ARG A 55 -9.86 13.39 4.32
C ARG A 55 -9.74 11.99 4.95
N LEU A 56 -8.48 11.51 5.23
CA LEU A 56 -8.20 10.28 5.96
C LEU A 56 -8.80 10.29 7.37
N LEU A 57 -8.63 11.37 8.10
CA LEU A 57 -9.19 11.54 9.45
C LEU A 57 -10.73 11.50 9.42
N GLY A 58 -11.35 12.11 8.40
CA GLY A 58 -12.79 12.02 8.18
C GLY A 58 -13.27 10.60 7.86
N ALA A 59 -12.54 9.86 7.02
CA ALA A 59 -12.85 8.48 6.68
C ALA A 59 -12.68 7.53 7.88
N ARG A 60 -11.63 7.71 8.71
CA ARG A 60 -11.42 6.93 9.94
C ARG A 60 -12.57 7.12 10.92
N THR A 61 -13.00 8.36 11.14
CA THR A 61 -14.13 8.68 12.03
C THR A 61 -15.44 8.05 11.52
N ALA A 62 -15.68 8.11 10.22
CA ALA A 62 -16.85 7.51 9.59
C ALA A 62 -16.84 5.97 9.64
N ILE A 63 -15.69 5.33 9.40
CA ILE A 63 -15.56 3.87 9.43
C ILE A 63 -15.65 3.33 10.88
N MET A 64 -15.06 4.04 11.85
CA MET A 64 -15.15 3.70 13.27
C MET A 64 -16.59 3.84 13.81
N SER A 65 -17.36 4.85 13.35
CA SER A 65 -18.76 5.02 13.71
C SER A 65 -19.68 3.97 13.08
N ALA A 66 -19.36 3.47 11.90
CA ALA A 66 -20.12 2.41 11.22
C ALA A 66 -20.00 1.04 11.92
N GLY A 67 -18.91 0.78 12.67
CA GLY A 67 -18.74 -0.43 13.47
C GLY A 67 -19.65 -0.51 14.71
N GLN A 68 -20.34 0.56 15.07
CA GLN A 68 -21.22 0.63 16.25
C GLN A 68 -22.73 0.59 15.93
N GLY A 69 -23.14 0.08 14.78
CA GLY A 69 -24.54 -0.26 14.49
C GLY A 69 -25.50 0.91 14.27
N SER A 70 -25.01 2.09 13.88
CA SER A 70 -25.84 3.24 13.53
C SER A 70 -26.36 3.17 12.11
N LYS A 71 -27.68 3.38 11.95
CA LYS A 71 -28.40 3.45 10.66
C LYS A 71 -28.04 4.69 9.81
N ASP A 72 -27.15 5.53 10.29
CA ASP A 72 -26.75 6.79 9.66
C ASP A 72 -25.51 6.66 8.75
N ALA A 73 -25.05 5.45 8.49
CA ALA A 73 -23.90 5.17 7.61
C ALA A 73 -24.14 5.56 6.13
N ALA A 74 -25.37 5.90 5.77
CA ALA A 74 -25.74 6.28 4.40
C ALA A 74 -25.33 7.73 4.01
N ALA A 75 -24.94 8.56 4.97
CA ALA A 75 -24.66 9.97 4.72
C ALA A 75 -23.18 10.31 4.43
N CYS A 76 -22.27 9.35 4.50
CA CYS A 76 -20.83 9.60 4.34
C CYS A 76 -20.23 9.08 3.01
N SER A 77 -21.08 8.79 2.02
CA SER A 77 -20.66 8.19 0.73
C SER A 77 -20.31 9.21 -0.36
N SER A 78 -20.18 10.50 -0.06
CA SER A 78 -19.93 11.52 -1.08
C SER A 78 -18.52 12.08 -1.11
N SER A 79 -17.51 11.38 -0.66
CA SER A 79 -16.12 11.81 -0.88
C SER A 79 -15.56 11.20 -2.15
N LEU A 80 -15.99 11.73 -3.20
CA LEU A 80 -15.61 11.52 -4.56
C LEU A 80 -14.16 11.84 -4.82
N LEU A 81 -13.57 11.05 -5.68
CA LEU A 81 -12.29 11.28 -6.36
C LEU A 81 -11.26 11.97 -5.47
N LEU A 82 -10.35 11.18 -4.96
CA LEU A 82 -9.03 11.73 -4.71
C LEU A 82 -8.48 12.16 -6.08
N PRO A 83 -8.18 13.46 -6.28
CA PRO A 83 -7.41 13.82 -7.43
C PRO A 83 -6.12 13.00 -7.33
N ILE A 84 -5.90 12.08 -8.28
CA ILE A 84 -4.63 11.41 -8.40
C ILE A 84 -3.69 12.49 -8.90
N GLU A 85 -3.11 13.24 -7.97
CA GLU A 85 -2.13 14.29 -8.25
C GLU A 85 -0.82 13.61 -8.66
N ASN A 86 -0.77 13.24 -9.92
CA ASN A 86 0.48 12.81 -10.54
C ASN A 86 0.94 13.91 -11.48
N ILE A 87 2.12 14.47 -11.21
CA ILE A 87 2.71 15.57 -11.97
C ILE A 87 2.82 15.22 -13.46
N TRP A 88 3.13 13.97 -13.78
CA TRP A 88 3.22 13.53 -15.17
C TRP A 88 1.86 13.52 -15.86
N LEU A 89 0.80 12.99 -15.22
CA LEU A 89 -0.58 13.02 -15.74
C LEU A 89 -1.06 14.45 -15.94
N HIS A 90 -0.83 15.32 -14.98
CA HIS A 90 -1.18 16.73 -15.04
C HIS A 90 -0.46 17.45 -16.20
N ASN A 91 0.87 17.31 -16.27
CA ASN A 91 1.67 17.94 -17.32
C ASN A 91 1.33 17.39 -18.72
N THR A 92 1.07 16.10 -18.83
CA THR A 92 0.65 15.46 -20.08
C THR A 92 -0.72 15.97 -20.49
N GLY A 93 -1.68 16.01 -19.57
CA GLY A 93 -3.00 16.57 -19.80
C GLY A 93 -2.94 18.05 -20.25
N ALA A 94 -2.13 18.87 -19.58
CA ALA A 94 -1.93 20.28 -19.95
C ALA A 94 -1.38 20.43 -21.38
N LYS A 95 -0.39 19.61 -21.77
CA LYS A 95 0.17 19.60 -23.15
C LYS A 95 -0.88 19.19 -24.19
N LEU A 96 -1.70 18.20 -23.85
CA LEU A 96 -2.73 17.69 -24.76
C LEU A 96 -3.87 18.70 -24.94
N ARG A 97 -4.25 19.48 -23.92
CA ARG A 97 -5.29 20.52 -23.99
C ARG A 97 -4.94 21.66 -24.95
N VAL A 98 -3.67 21.92 -25.22
CA VAL A 98 -3.24 22.96 -26.21
C VAL A 98 -3.50 22.51 -27.64
N ARG A 99 -3.61 21.20 -27.89
CA ARG A 99 -3.83 20.67 -29.22
C ARG A 99 -5.28 20.86 -29.66
N GLN A 100 -5.47 21.44 -30.84
CA GLN A 100 -6.80 21.58 -31.45
C GLN A 100 -7.22 20.26 -32.07
N THR A 101 -8.40 19.75 -31.69
CA THR A 101 -8.96 18.53 -32.26
C THR A 101 -9.74 18.85 -33.52
N PRO A 102 -9.48 18.19 -34.68
CA PRO A 102 -10.14 18.51 -35.96
C PRO A 102 -11.55 17.92 -36.04
N TRP A 103 -12.48 18.38 -35.18
CA TRP A 103 -13.86 17.86 -35.08
C TRP A 103 -14.62 17.88 -36.40
N GLU A 104 -14.38 18.89 -37.27
CA GLU A 104 -15.01 19.01 -38.59
C GLU A 104 -14.66 17.85 -39.53
N GLY A 105 -13.46 17.26 -39.35
CA GLY A 105 -13.05 16.08 -40.08
C GLY A 105 -13.90 14.86 -39.73
N PHE A 106 -14.17 14.68 -38.43
CA PHE A 106 -15.01 13.60 -37.91
C PHE A 106 -16.48 13.81 -38.23
N GLN A 107 -16.97 15.07 -38.26
CA GLN A 107 -18.32 15.39 -38.72
C GLN A 107 -18.51 15.04 -40.18
N ARG A 108 -17.54 15.36 -41.06
CA ARG A 108 -17.60 14.99 -42.49
C ARG A 108 -17.55 13.47 -42.72
N ALA A 109 -16.96 12.74 -41.78
CA ALA A 109 -16.93 11.28 -41.77
C ALA A 109 -18.19 10.63 -41.12
N ASP A 110 -19.20 11.43 -40.80
CA ASP A 110 -20.47 11.02 -40.14
C ASP A 110 -20.27 10.32 -38.79
N LEU A 111 -19.15 10.57 -38.12
CA LEU A 111 -18.87 10.07 -36.75
C LEU A 111 -19.45 10.99 -35.68
N ILE A 112 -19.59 12.31 -35.99
CA ILE A 112 -20.14 13.33 -35.12
C ILE A 112 -21.33 13.99 -35.83
N LYS A 113 -22.45 14.12 -35.12
CA LYS A 113 -23.62 14.81 -35.65
C LYS A 113 -23.41 16.32 -35.70
N ALA A 114 -24.08 16.99 -36.62
CA ALA A 114 -23.99 18.45 -36.74
C ALA A 114 -24.43 19.17 -35.47
N ASP A 115 -25.43 18.63 -34.76
CA ASP A 115 -25.97 19.18 -33.51
C ASP A 115 -25.02 19.05 -32.31
N ASP A 116 -24.06 18.10 -32.36
CA ASP A 116 -23.08 17.85 -31.31
C ASP A 116 -21.87 18.81 -31.42
N MET A 117 -21.63 19.38 -32.58
CA MET A 117 -20.46 20.26 -32.84
C MET A 117 -20.39 21.51 -31.96
N PRO A 118 -21.49 22.26 -31.75
CA PRO A 118 -21.48 23.39 -30.83
C PRO A 118 -21.09 22.98 -29.40
N MET A 119 -21.61 21.85 -28.94
CA MET A 119 -21.32 21.32 -27.61
C MET A 119 -19.84 21.02 -27.44
N LEU A 120 -19.20 20.36 -28.41
CA LEU A 120 -17.77 20.03 -28.36
C LEU A 120 -16.90 21.30 -28.32
N ARG A 121 -17.22 22.28 -29.15
CA ARG A 121 -16.47 23.56 -29.16
C ARG A 121 -16.65 24.35 -27.88
N ASP A 122 -17.85 24.33 -27.28
CA ASP A 122 -18.13 24.98 -26.02
C ASP A 122 -17.38 24.30 -24.88
N ALA A 123 -17.34 22.95 -24.85
CA ALA A 123 -16.60 22.19 -23.87
C ALA A 123 -15.08 22.42 -23.97
N GLU A 124 -14.50 22.41 -25.18
CA GLU A 124 -13.06 22.73 -25.37
C GLU A 124 -12.74 24.15 -24.91
N ARG A 125 -13.57 25.11 -25.23
CA ARG A 125 -13.40 26.51 -24.81
C ARG A 125 -13.48 26.64 -23.30
N ALA A 126 -14.47 25.99 -22.68
CA ALA A 126 -14.68 25.96 -21.23
C ALA A 126 -13.46 25.35 -20.50
N GLY A 127 -12.95 24.21 -20.98
CA GLY A 127 -11.75 23.57 -20.44
C GLY A 127 -10.48 24.44 -20.58
N GLN A 128 -10.32 25.15 -21.69
CA GLN A 128 -9.19 26.09 -21.89
C GLN A 128 -9.29 27.34 -21.00
N GLN A 129 -10.50 27.81 -20.72
CA GLN A 129 -10.76 28.99 -19.88
C GLN A 129 -10.82 28.65 -18.39
N GLY A 130 -10.96 27.37 -18.04
CA GLY A 130 -11.13 26.90 -16.66
C GLY A 130 -12.51 27.19 -16.07
N ASP A 131 -13.49 27.57 -16.91
CA ASP A 131 -14.89 27.78 -16.50
C ASP A 131 -15.81 26.81 -17.23
N VAL A 132 -16.11 25.71 -16.57
CA VAL A 132 -16.97 24.64 -17.10
C VAL A 132 -18.42 24.71 -16.58
N SER A 133 -18.85 25.82 -15.98
CA SER A 133 -20.18 25.97 -15.37
C SER A 133 -21.32 25.67 -16.37
N ASN A 134 -21.21 26.13 -17.61
CA ASN A 134 -22.18 25.86 -18.67
C ASN A 134 -22.20 24.39 -19.10
N VAL A 135 -21.07 23.72 -19.05
CA VAL A 135 -20.95 22.27 -19.34
C VAL A 135 -21.60 21.47 -18.23
N VAL A 136 -21.32 21.83 -16.96
CA VAL A 136 -21.94 21.20 -15.77
C VAL A 136 -23.46 21.36 -15.79
N ALA A 137 -24.00 22.51 -16.17
CA ALA A 137 -25.46 22.75 -16.25
C ALA A 137 -26.17 21.77 -17.19
N ARG A 138 -25.46 21.21 -18.19
CA ARG A 138 -25.97 20.21 -19.16
C ARG A 138 -25.18 18.90 -19.09
N GLY A 139 -24.64 18.57 -17.93
CA GLY A 139 -23.69 17.48 -17.75
C GLY A 139 -24.18 16.11 -18.23
N SER A 140 -25.48 15.80 -18.09
CA SER A 140 -26.04 14.54 -18.59
C SER A 140 -25.99 14.43 -20.11
N ASP A 141 -26.17 15.54 -20.84
CA ASP A 141 -26.08 15.54 -22.32
C ASP A 141 -24.63 15.38 -22.76
N TYR A 142 -23.69 16.08 -22.06
CA TYR A 142 -22.27 15.95 -22.32
C TYR A 142 -21.76 14.55 -21.99
N ALA A 143 -22.16 13.95 -20.88
CA ALA A 143 -21.77 12.58 -20.52
C ALA A 143 -22.18 11.58 -21.62
N ARG A 144 -23.43 11.65 -22.10
CA ARG A 144 -23.89 10.80 -23.21
C ARG A 144 -23.07 11.04 -24.49
N LEU A 145 -22.83 12.30 -24.83
CA LEU A 145 -22.03 12.66 -26.01
C LEU A 145 -20.62 12.07 -25.92
N TYR A 146 -19.93 12.25 -24.78
CA TYR A 146 -18.56 11.78 -24.58
C TYR A 146 -18.48 10.25 -24.65
N ILE A 147 -19.40 9.52 -24.04
CA ILE A 147 -19.44 8.04 -24.12
C ILE A 147 -19.69 7.58 -25.56
N GLN A 148 -20.60 8.22 -26.29
CA GLN A 148 -20.84 7.91 -27.70
C GLN A 148 -19.58 8.17 -28.56
N LEU A 149 -18.85 9.25 -28.31
CA LEU A 149 -17.60 9.54 -29.02
C LEU A 149 -16.53 8.51 -28.72
N LEU A 150 -16.30 8.13 -27.45
CA LEU A 150 -15.35 7.07 -27.09
C LEU A 150 -15.69 5.74 -27.77
N THR A 151 -16.97 5.43 -27.95
CA THR A 151 -17.41 4.21 -28.66
C THR A 151 -17.05 4.27 -30.14
N LYS A 152 -17.25 5.41 -30.81
CA LYS A 152 -17.09 5.55 -32.25
C LYS A 152 -15.64 5.84 -32.69
N LEU A 153 -14.90 6.64 -31.90
CA LEU A 153 -13.56 7.08 -32.27
C LEU A 153 -12.53 5.98 -32.04
N SER A 154 -11.52 5.91 -32.94
CA SER A 154 -10.44 4.93 -32.87
C SER A 154 -9.04 5.55 -32.77
N ARG A 155 -8.88 6.83 -33.11
CA ARG A 155 -7.60 7.51 -33.05
C ARG A 155 -7.25 7.92 -31.63
N ALA A 156 -6.10 7.51 -31.13
CA ALA A 156 -5.64 7.78 -29.77
C ALA A 156 -5.62 9.30 -29.44
N ASP A 157 -5.16 10.13 -30.37
CA ASP A 157 -5.09 11.58 -30.19
C ASP A 157 -6.48 12.23 -29.96
N THR A 158 -7.51 11.74 -30.63
CA THR A 158 -8.88 12.23 -30.49
C THR A 158 -9.54 11.68 -29.21
N ILE A 159 -9.27 10.41 -28.90
CA ILE A 159 -9.72 9.79 -27.65
C ILE A 159 -9.13 10.55 -26.44
N GLN A 160 -7.83 10.95 -26.51
CA GLN A 160 -7.19 11.79 -25.48
C GLN A 160 -7.96 13.10 -25.25
N SER A 161 -8.40 13.76 -26.33
CA SER A 161 -9.19 15.00 -26.19
C SER A 161 -10.53 14.75 -25.50
N VAL A 162 -11.27 13.70 -25.87
CA VAL A 162 -12.54 13.36 -25.21
C VAL A 162 -12.35 12.99 -23.75
N VAL A 163 -11.30 12.21 -23.43
CA VAL A 163 -10.97 11.83 -22.05
C VAL A 163 -10.65 13.06 -21.19
N LEU A 164 -9.99 14.06 -21.74
CA LEU A 164 -9.72 15.32 -21.05
C LEU A 164 -11.01 16.13 -20.79
N LEU A 165 -11.97 16.14 -21.73
CA LEU A 165 -13.27 16.78 -21.52
C LEU A 165 -14.09 16.08 -20.42
N ILE A 166 -13.99 14.76 -20.31
CA ILE A 166 -14.57 13.99 -19.19
C ILE A 166 -13.88 14.38 -17.88
N ASP A 167 -12.55 14.46 -17.89
CA ASP A 167 -11.74 14.84 -16.72
C ASP A 167 -12.13 16.24 -16.22
N ASP A 168 -12.25 17.22 -17.11
CA ASP A 168 -12.65 18.60 -16.79
C ASP A 168 -14.06 18.67 -16.19
N LEU A 169 -15.01 17.91 -16.74
CA LEU A 169 -16.38 17.83 -16.21
C LEU A 169 -16.42 17.21 -14.81
N LEU A 170 -15.70 16.10 -14.61
CA LEU A 170 -15.67 15.40 -13.33
C LEU A 170 -14.85 16.12 -12.25
N GLN A 171 -13.82 16.88 -12.64
CA GLN A 171 -13.11 17.75 -11.68
C GLN A 171 -14.00 18.88 -11.17
N ALA A 172 -14.85 19.44 -12.03
CA ALA A 172 -15.75 20.53 -11.64
C ALA A 172 -16.98 20.04 -10.86
N ALA A 173 -17.47 18.84 -11.19
CA ALA A 173 -18.71 18.30 -10.64
C ALA A 173 -18.57 16.79 -10.35
N PRO A 174 -17.71 16.41 -9.41
CA PRO A 174 -17.39 15.02 -9.13
C PRO A 174 -18.60 14.20 -8.62
N GLU A 175 -19.58 14.84 -8.01
CA GLU A 175 -20.81 14.20 -7.53
C GLU A 175 -21.71 13.69 -8.67
N HIS A 176 -21.47 14.10 -9.91
CA HIS A 176 -22.29 13.77 -11.07
C HIS A 176 -21.78 12.61 -11.92
N VAL A 177 -20.97 11.70 -11.36
CA VAL A 177 -20.57 10.43 -12.02
C VAL A 177 -21.77 9.65 -12.52
N MET A 178 -22.92 9.79 -11.89
CA MET A 178 -24.17 9.12 -12.29
C MET A 178 -24.60 9.44 -13.71
N TRP A 179 -24.30 10.62 -14.24
CA TRP A 179 -24.58 10.95 -15.64
C TRP A 179 -23.86 10.01 -16.61
N PHE A 180 -22.67 9.56 -16.22
CA PHE A 180 -21.93 8.58 -17.00
C PHE A 180 -22.50 7.19 -16.83
N LEU A 181 -22.91 6.79 -15.62
CA LEU A 181 -23.56 5.48 -15.38
C LEU A 181 -24.85 5.37 -16.20
N ASP A 182 -25.65 6.45 -16.28
CA ASP A 182 -26.87 6.52 -17.10
C ASP A 182 -26.58 6.42 -18.61
N ALA A 183 -25.33 6.69 -19.04
CA ALA A 183 -24.88 6.61 -20.42
C ALA A 183 -24.19 5.27 -20.78
N GLU A 184 -24.23 4.26 -19.91
CA GLU A 184 -23.63 2.93 -20.10
C GLU A 184 -22.13 2.98 -20.46
N PRO A 185 -21.25 3.45 -19.54
CA PRO A 185 -19.88 3.84 -19.87
C PRO A 185 -18.93 2.66 -20.11
N TYR A 186 -19.24 1.46 -19.60
CA TYR A 186 -18.30 0.36 -19.49
C TYR A 186 -17.73 -0.13 -20.83
N PRO A 187 -18.51 -0.37 -21.89
CA PRO A 187 -17.96 -0.82 -23.16
C PRO A 187 -16.98 0.17 -23.77
N ALA A 188 -17.29 1.48 -23.67
CA ALA A 188 -16.44 2.55 -24.16
C ALA A 188 -15.15 2.68 -23.36
N LEU A 189 -15.24 2.63 -22.03
CA LEU A 189 -14.07 2.75 -21.15
C LEU A 189 -13.15 1.53 -21.22
N ILE A 190 -13.67 0.33 -21.36
CA ILE A 190 -12.87 -0.89 -21.60
C ILE A 190 -12.10 -0.78 -22.92
N LYS A 191 -12.76 -0.30 -23.97
CA LYS A 191 -12.09 -0.04 -25.26
C LYS A 191 -10.92 0.93 -25.10
N VAL A 192 -11.09 2.01 -24.32
CA VAL A 192 -10.02 2.98 -24.04
C VAL A 192 -8.92 2.37 -23.18
N LEU A 193 -9.25 1.52 -22.22
CA LEU A 193 -8.30 0.81 -21.35
C LEU A 193 -7.34 -0.08 -22.17
N GLU A 194 -7.82 -0.65 -23.27
CA GLU A 194 -7.08 -1.55 -24.15
C GLU A 194 -6.25 -0.82 -25.24
N VAL A 195 -6.32 0.52 -25.31
CA VAL A 195 -5.50 1.32 -26.24
C VAL A 195 -4.05 1.30 -25.77
N ASP A 196 -3.11 1.10 -26.70
CA ASP A 196 -1.67 1.17 -26.44
C ASP A 196 -1.20 2.63 -26.28
N ASP A 197 -1.64 3.25 -25.20
CA ASP A 197 -1.29 4.60 -24.77
C ASP A 197 -1.37 4.68 -23.23
N ILE A 198 -0.26 4.96 -22.57
CA ILE A 198 -0.15 4.97 -21.11
C ILE A 198 -1.10 6.00 -20.48
N PHE A 199 -1.20 7.20 -21.07
CA PHE A 199 -2.09 8.24 -20.53
C PHE A 199 -3.55 7.81 -20.61
N LEU A 200 -3.97 7.26 -21.73
CA LEU A 200 -5.34 6.79 -21.94
C LEU A 200 -5.68 5.62 -21.02
N SER A 201 -4.80 4.63 -20.91
CA SER A 201 -5.04 3.46 -20.07
C SER A 201 -5.16 3.82 -18.59
N LEU A 202 -4.32 4.74 -18.09
CA LEU A 202 -4.41 5.21 -16.69
C LEU A 202 -5.68 6.04 -16.44
N LYS A 203 -6.05 6.93 -17.36
CA LYS A 203 -7.29 7.72 -17.26
C LYS A 203 -8.53 6.84 -17.36
N ALA A 204 -8.55 5.87 -18.26
CA ALA A 204 -9.64 4.90 -18.36
C ALA A 204 -9.78 4.06 -17.10
N ALA A 205 -8.67 3.57 -16.54
CA ALA A 205 -8.68 2.85 -15.27
C ALA A 205 -9.23 3.70 -14.12
N GLN A 206 -8.86 5.00 -14.07
CA GLN A 206 -9.37 5.96 -13.10
C GLN A 206 -10.88 6.15 -13.24
N PHE A 207 -11.40 6.36 -14.46
CA PHE A 207 -12.84 6.55 -14.70
C PHE A 207 -13.64 5.28 -14.46
N LEU A 208 -13.12 4.12 -14.86
CA LEU A 208 -13.73 2.83 -14.54
C LEU A 208 -13.88 2.65 -13.03
N THR A 209 -12.81 2.90 -12.28
CA THR A 209 -12.83 2.81 -10.82
C THR A 209 -13.91 3.71 -10.22
N LEU A 210 -13.99 4.94 -10.68
CA LEU A 210 -14.97 5.90 -10.21
C LEU A 210 -16.41 5.45 -10.49
N CYS A 211 -16.69 5.00 -11.71
CA CYS A 211 -18.00 4.47 -12.08
C CYS A 211 -18.35 3.22 -11.26
N LEU A 212 -17.41 2.28 -11.12
CA LEU A 212 -17.61 1.02 -10.39
C LEU A 212 -17.83 1.27 -8.89
N CYS A 213 -17.06 2.15 -8.26
CA CYS A 213 -17.24 2.49 -6.85
C CYS A 213 -18.59 3.20 -6.62
N THR A 214 -18.94 4.16 -7.49
CA THR A 214 -20.24 4.85 -7.41
C THR A 214 -21.41 3.88 -7.59
N GLN A 215 -21.31 2.92 -8.51
CA GLN A 215 -22.31 1.86 -8.71
C GLN A 215 -22.38 0.95 -7.48
N ALA A 216 -21.23 0.54 -6.90
CA ALA A 216 -21.17 -0.29 -5.71
C ALA A 216 -21.84 0.38 -4.48
N ASP A 217 -21.73 1.70 -4.35
CA ASP A 217 -22.38 2.47 -3.30
C ASP A 217 -23.89 2.63 -3.54
N ARG A 218 -24.35 2.45 -4.78
CA ARG A 218 -25.75 2.63 -5.23
C ARG A 218 -26.34 1.39 -5.87
N VAL A 219 -26.03 0.22 -5.32
CA VAL A 219 -26.49 -1.10 -5.85
C VAL A 219 -28.02 -1.16 -6.01
N SER A 220 -28.78 -0.50 -5.13
CA SER A 220 -30.24 -0.44 -5.24
C SER A 220 -30.75 0.26 -6.50
N SER A 221 -29.98 1.19 -7.06
CA SER A 221 -30.36 1.98 -8.25
C SER A 221 -29.78 1.43 -9.54
N TYR A 222 -28.51 0.97 -9.50
CA TYR A 222 -27.76 0.57 -10.70
C TYR A 222 -27.41 -0.93 -10.76
N GLY A 223 -27.78 -1.70 -9.71
CA GLY A 223 -27.34 -3.09 -9.60
C GLY A 223 -25.88 -3.22 -9.16
N ALA A 224 -25.42 -4.45 -9.01
CA ALA A 224 -24.02 -4.73 -8.68
C ALA A 224 -23.10 -4.39 -9.87
N PRO A 225 -21.85 -3.93 -9.60
CA PRO A 225 -20.84 -3.73 -10.64
C PRO A 225 -20.67 -4.97 -11.52
N PRO A 226 -20.55 -4.83 -12.87
CA PRO A 226 -20.38 -5.96 -13.78
C PRO A 226 -19.06 -6.70 -13.50
N ALA A 227 -19.14 -8.00 -13.24
CA ALA A 227 -17.99 -8.80 -12.83
C ALA A 227 -16.88 -8.84 -13.89
N ASP A 228 -17.24 -8.93 -15.17
CA ASP A 228 -16.31 -8.95 -16.30
C ASP A 228 -15.54 -7.63 -16.44
N VAL A 229 -16.19 -6.49 -16.19
CA VAL A 229 -15.56 -5.16 -16.18
C VAL A 229 -14.56 -5.02 -15.03
N VAL A 230 -14.99 -5.46 -13.83
CA VAL A 230 -14.11 -5.49 -12.65
C VAL A 230 -12.90 -6.39 -12.91
N ASP A 231 -13.10 -7.56 -13.48
CA ASP A 231 -12.03 -8.51 -13.80
C ASP A 231 -11.01 -7.91 -14.77
N LYS A 232 -11.47 -7.27 -15.83
CA LYS A 232 -10.59 -6.59 -16.79
C LYS A 232 -9.79 -5.47 -16.15
N LEU A 233 -10.42 -4.64 -15.31
CA LEU A 233 -9.73 -3.57 -14.59
C LEU A 233 -8.65 -4.12 -13.66
N LEU A 234 -8.97 -5.11 -12.82
CA LEU A 234 -8.02 -5.70 -11.88
C LEU A 234 -6.85 -6.41 -12.59
N GLN A 235 -7.12 -7.09 -13.70
CA GLN A 235 -6.08 -7.72 -14.53
C GLN A 235 -5.16 -6.65 -15.15
N HIS A 236 -5.74 -5.56 -15.66
CA HIS A 236 -4.96 -4.44 -16.21
C HIS A 236 -4.05 -3.82 -15.15
N ILE A 237 -4.59 -3.50 -13.95
CA ILE A 237 -3.80 -2.94 -12.85
C ILE A 237 -2.66 -3.89 -12.46
N LYS A 238 -2.96 -5.18 -12.27
CA LYS A 238 -1.95 -6.19 -11.93
C LYS A 238 -0.83 -6.25 -12.98
N HIS A 239 -1.19 -6.33 -14.27
CA HIS A 239 -0.23 -6.41 -15.37
C HIS A 239 0.69 -5.18 -15.39
N LYS A 240 0.12 -4.00 -15.33
CA LYS A 240 0.87 -2.73 -15.35
C LYS A 240 1.72 -2.51 -14.08
N LEU A 241 1.28 -2.97 -12.91
CA LEU A 241 2.12 -2.98 -11.70
C LEU A 241 3.31 -3.94 -11.83
N ALA A 242 3.11 -5.10 -12.45
CA ALA A 242 4.19 -6.06 -12.69
C ALA A 242 5.21 -5.52 -13.72
N GLU A 243 4.76 -4.86 -14.78
CA GLU A 243 5.63 -4.19 -15.76
C GLU A 243 6.45 -3.07 -15.09
N ALA A 244 5.79 -2.18 -14.34
CA ALA A 244 6.44 -1.08 -13.64
C ALA A 244 7.46 -1.54 -12.58
N ALA A 245 7.32 -2.77 -12.07
CA ALA A 245 8.27 -3.38 -11.15
C ALA A 245 9.52 -3.95 -11.86
N SER A 246 9.38 -4.37 -13.13
CA SER A 246 10.46 -4.98 -13.92
C SER A 246 11.31 -3.95 -14.68
N GLU A 247 10.72 -2.83 -15.04
CA GLU A 247 11.39 -1.78 -15.79
C GLU A 247 12.13 -0.81 -14.88
N ALA A 248 13.45 -0.78 -15.00
CA ALA A 248 14.28 0.14 -14.24
C ALA A 248 14.03 1.60 -14.67
N GLN A 249 13.11 2.28 -14.01
CA GLN A 249 13.16 3.62 -13.42
C GLN A 249 13.58 4.84 -14.28
N ASP A 250 13.73 4.76 -15.59
CA ASP A 250 14.10 5.92 -16.40
C ASP A 250 12.96 6.36 -17.33
N GLY A 251 12.29 7.47 -16.96
CA GLY A 251 11.36 8.19 -17.84
C GLY A 251 9.92 8.32 -17.34
N ALA A 252 8.99 8.51 -18.28
CA ALA A 252 7.55 8.69 -18.03
C ALA A 252 6.90 7.50 -17.33
N GLU A 253 7.45 6.32 -17.52
CA GLU A 253 7.01 5.03 -17.00
C GLU A 253 7.18 4.92 -15.46
N GLY A 254 8.14 5.62 -14.87
CA GLY A 254 8.33 5.69 -13.41
C GLY A 254 7.15 6.29 -12.63
N ASN A 255 6.16 6.85 -13.31
CA ASN A 255 4.96 7.44 -12.70
C ASN A 255 3.73 6.53 -12.75
N VAL A 256 3.80 5.37 -13.39
CA VAL A 256 2.66 4.45 -13.57
C VAL A 256 2.27 3.80 -12.24
N ALA A 257 3.23 3.25 -11.51
CA ALA A 257 2.97 2.56 -10.24
C ALA A 257 2.26 3.42 -9.18
N PRO A 258 2.67 4.69 -8.93
CA PRO A 258 1.95 5.55 -8.00
C PRO A 258 0.48 5.77 -8.38
N VAL A 259 0.19 5.98 -9.68
CA VAL A 259 -1.18 6.17 -10.16
C VAL A 259 -2.02 4.92 -9.97
N LEU A 260 -1.46 3.75 -10.30
CA LEU A 260 -2.16 2.48 -10.14
C LEU A 260 -2.42 2.15 -8.67
N LEU A 261 -1.49 2.44 -7.77
CA LEU A 261 -1.71 2.27 -6.33
C LEU A 261 -2.82 3.19 -5.82
N CYS A 262 -2.88 4.46 -6.26
CA CYS A 262 -4.00 5.35 -5.93
C CYS A 262 -5.35 4.80 -6.45
N ILE A 263 -5.37 4.16 -7.61
CA ILE A 263 -6.58 3.50 -8.14
C ILE A 263 -6.97 2.30 -7.25
N VAL A 264 -6.00 1.52 -6.80
CA VAL A 264 -6.23 0.41 -5.84
C VAL A 264 -6.77 0.94 -4.51
N ASP A 265 -6.20 2.02 -4.00
CA ASP A 265 -6.65 2.68 -2.77
C ASP A 265 -8.11 3.14 -2.91
N GLU A 266 -8.48 3.75 -4.06
CA GLU A 266 -9.86 4.16 -4.29
C GLU A 266 -10.85 2.97 -4.35
N LEU A 267 -10.44 1.85 -4.94
CA LEU A 267 -11.22 0.61 -4.89
C LEU A 267 -11.37 0.10 -3.45
N LEU A 268 -10.27 0.05 -2.69
CA LEU A 268 -10.26 -0.49 -1.32
C LEU A 268 -11.00 0.39 -0.30
N ARG A 269 -11.27 1.65 -0.60
CA ARG A 269 -12.17 2.50 0.20
C ARG A 269 -13.60 1.97 0.24
N SER A 270 -14.07 1.38 -0.85
CA SER A 270 -15.40 0.76 -0.89
C SER A 270 -15.40 -0.57 -0.14
N ALA A 271 -16.34 -0.74 0.79
CA ALA A 271 -16.53 -2.00 1.53
C ALA A 271 -16.85 -3.17 0.59
N TYR A 272 -17.54 -2.89 -0.52
CA TYR A 272 -17.86 -3.86 -1.56
C TYR A 272 -16.56 -4.40 -2.19
N PHE A 273 -15.66 -3.53 -2.61
CA PHE A 273 -14.41 -3.93 -3.27
C PHE A 273 -13.40 -4.53 -2.32
N ARG A 274 -13.30 -4.07 -1.04
CA ARG A 274 -12.48 -4.76 -0.03
C ARG A 274 -12.84 -6.24 0.08
N ARG A 275 -14.14 -6.53 0.21
CA ARG A 275 -14.64 -7.91 0.28
C ARG A 275 -14.39 -8.67 -1.02
N LEU A 276 -14.67 -8.05 -2.17
CA LEU A 276 -14.53 -8.68 -3.48
C LEU A 276 -13.07 -9.05 -3.77
N ILE A 277 -12.14 -8.09 -3.63
CA ILE A 277 -10.71 -8.27 -3.87
C ILE A 277 -10.16 -9.32 -2.92
N TRP A 278 -10.49 -9.24 -1.62
CA TRP A 278 -10.06 -10.24 -0.66
C TRP A 278 -10.53 -11.65 -1.02
N THR A 279 -11.81 -11.83 -1.27
CA THR A 279 -12.40 -13.15 -1.61
C THR A 279 -11.79 -13.71 -2.88
N ARG A 280 -11.56 -12.86 -3.88
CA ARG A 280 -10.94 -13.23 -5.14
C ARG A 280 -9.48 -13.65 -4.97
N ASP A 281 -8.70 -12.83 -4.28
CA ASP A 281 -7.25 -13.01 -4.16
C ASP A 281 -6.86 -14.14 -3.20
N THR A 282 -7.77 -14.56 -2.32
CA THR A 282 -7.60 -15.70 -1.42
C THR A 282 -8.21 -17.00 -1.96
N ALA A 283 -8.90 -16.97 -3.10
CA ALA A 283 -9.39 -18.17 -3.77
C ALA A 283 -8.24 -19.07 -4.22
N ALA A 284 -8.42 -20.38 -4.11
CA ALA A 284 -7.39 -21.35 -4.52
C ALA A 284 -7.03 -21.18 -6.01
N GLN A 285 -5.72 -21.17 -6.32
CA GLN A 285 -5.16 -21.09 -7.68
C GLN A 285 -5.51 -19.80 -8.45
N ASN A 286 -5.71 -18.68 -7.76
CA ASN A 286 -5.91 -17.42 -8.46
C ASN A 286 -4.57 -16.82 -8.93
N GLU A 287 -4.17 -17.15 -10.17
CA GLU A 287 -3.00 -16.55 -10.83
C GLU A 287 -3.17 -15.03 -11.06
N HIS A 288 -4.39 -14.50 -10.93
CA HIS A 288 -4.72 -13.10 -11.18
C HIS A 288 -4.87 -12.27 -9.90
N ALA A 289 -4.34 -12.74 -8.77
CA ALA A 289 -4.39 -12.01 -7.51
C ALA A 289 -3.65 -10.65 -7.60
N LEU A 290 -4.29 -9.59 -7.10
CA LEU A 290 -3.77 -8.23 -7.09
C LEU A 290 -2.92 -7.94 -5.84
N LEU A 291 -3.39 -8.37 -4.66
CA LEU A 291 -2.75 -8.07 -3.37
C LEU A 291 -1.28 -8.51 -3.30
N PRO A 292 -0.87 -9.68 -3.83
CA PRO A 292 0.54 -10.02 -3.89
C PRO A 292 1.39 -8.97 -4.61
N LYS A 293 0.88 -8.34 -5.69
CA LYS A 293 1.61 -7.31 -6.43
C LYS A 293 1.73 -6.00 -5.66
N VAL A 294 0.70 -5.63 -4.89
CA VAL A 294 0.77 -4.49 -3.96
C VAL A 294 1.84 -4.76 -2.87
N ILE A 295 1.89 -5.97 -2.33
CA ILE A 295 2.88 -6.37 -1.33
C ILE A 295 4.30 -6.44 -1.95
N ASP A 296 4.44 -6.89 -3.20
CA ASP A 296 5.71 -6.91 -3.90
C ASP A 296 6.33 -5.50 -4.02
N VAL A 297 5.53 -4.45 -4.16
CA VAL A 297 6.01 -3.06 -4.13
C VAL A 297 6.74 -2.75 -2.81
N LEU A 298 6.23 -3.26 -1.68
CA LEU A 298 6.90 -3.10 -0.38
C LEU A 298 8.18 -3.95 -0.29
N ARG A 299 8.20 -5.14 -0.91
CA ARG A 299 9.37 -6.04 -0.94
C ARG A 299 10.51 -5.53 -1.80
N MET A 300 10.23 -4.78 -2.87
CA MET A 300 11.27 -4.22 -3.75
C MET A 300 12.31 -3.39 -2.99
N SER A 301 11.92 -2.74 -1.90
CA SER A 301 12.84 -2.00 -1.03
C SER A 301 13.78 -2.89 -0.23
N MET A 302 13.47 -4.18 -0.08
CA MET A 302 14.30 -5.13 0.64
C MET A 302 15.50 -5.59 -0.19
N THR A 303 15.36 -5.61 -1.51
CA THR A 303 16.38 -6.15 -2.43
C THR A 303 17.33 -5.10 -3.01
N SER A 304 16.98 -3.80 -2.96
CA SER A 304 17.79 -2.73 -3.56
C SER A 304 18.92 -2.26 -2.64
N ASN A 305 19.95 -3.08 -2.49
CA ASN A 305 21.23 -2.67 -1.89
C ASN A 305 22.20 -2.02 -2.89
N THR A 306 21.74 -1.58 -4.07
CA THR A 306 22.62 -1.00 -5.08
C THR A 306 22.97 0.44 -4.74
N PRO A 307 24.28 0.79 -4.66
CA PRO A 307 24.75 2.13 -4.34
C PRO A 307 24.50 3.16 -5.44
N SER A 308 23.98 2.77 -6.59
CA SER A 308 23.80 3.64 -7.76
C SER A 308 22.65 4.66 -7.64
N SER A 309 21.79 4.55 -6.61
CA SER A 309 20.67 5.49 -6.41
C SER A 309 21.05 6.81 -5.72
N LYS A 310 22.35 7.05 -5.45
CA LYS A 310 22.80 8.32 -4.81
C LYS A 310 22.82 9.53 -5.73
N ALA A 311 22.70 9.37 -7.03
CA ALA A 311 22.85 10.45 -8.01
C ALA A 311 21.54 11.13 -8.45
N THR A 312 20.40 10.47 -8.29
CA THR A 312 19.08 11.07 -8.53
C THR A 312 18.30 10.96 -7.24
N GLY A 313 17.93 12.11 -6.64
CA GLY A 313 17.21 12.18 -5.37
C GLY A 313 15.96 11.28 -5.43
N ASN A 314 16.07 10.07 -4.88
CA ASN A 314 15.05 9.02 -4.97
C ASN A 314 13.88 9.35 -4.04
N THR A 315 13.06 10.33 -4.44
CA THR A 315 11.84 10.75 -3.73
C THR A 315 10.67 9.80 -3.96
N GLY A 316 10.78 8.86 -4.90
CA GLY A 316 9.66 7.98 -5.31
C GLY A 316 9.39 6.80 -4.36
N VAL A 317 10.41 6.18 -3.79
CA VAL A 317 10.25 4.97 -2.96
C VAL A 317 9.40 5.19 -1.71
N PRO A 318 9.59 6.27 -0.92
CA PRO A 318 8.74 6.52 0.24
C PRO A 318 7.27 6.76 -0.11
N GLN A 319 6.99 7.32 -1.29
CA GLN A 319 5.62 7.53 -1.76
C GLN A 319 4.96 6.20 -2.16
N LEU A 320 5.67 5.33 -2.87
CA LEU A 320 5.17 4.01 -3.23
C LEU A 320 4.87 3.16 -1.99
N HIS A 321 5.76 3.19 -0.99
CA HIS A 321 5.52 2.51 0.28
C HIS A 321 4.28 3.06 0.99
N TYR A 322 4.13 4.38 1.01
CA TYR A 322 2.99 5.02 1.63
C TYR A 322 1.67 4.56 0.98
N LEU A 323 1.58 4.59 -0.37
CA LEU A 323 0.39 4.18 -1.09
C LEU A 323 0.11 2.68 -0.90
N ALA A 324 1.11 1.82 -1.07
CA ALA A 324 0.91 0.39 -0.86
C ALA A 324 0.47 0.04 0.57
N LEU A 325 1.04 0.70 1.58
CA LEU A 325 0.62 0.55 2.98
C LEU A 325 -0.79 1.10 3.21
N PHE A 326 -1.14 2.20 2.51
CA PHE A 326 -2.45 2.80 2.64
C PHE A 326 -3.54 1.84 2.14
N GLY A 327 -3.37 1.23 0.98
CA GLY A 327 -4.28 0.20 0.48
C GLY A 327 -4.38 -1.01 1.42
N LEU A 328 -3.25 -1.48 1.96
CA LEU A 328 -3.28 -2.57 2.95
C LEU A 328 -4.00 -2.15 4.24
N TRP A 329 -3.80 -0.92 4.70
CA TRP A 329 -4.51 -0.38 5.86
C TRP A 329 -6.02 -0.31 5.61
N GLU A 330 -6.47 0.19 4.46
CA GLU A 330 -7.89 0.18 4.08
C GLU A 330 -8.47 -1.23 4.03
N LEU A 331 -7.70 -2.20 3.51
CA LEU A 331 -8.09 -3.60 3.48
C LEU A 331 -8.33 -4.17 4.89
N THR A 332 -7.57 -3.72 5.89
CA THR A 332 -7.73 -4.19 7.28
C THR A 332 -9.04 -3.77 7.95
N PHE A 333 -9.81 -2.87 7.36
CA PHE A 333 -11.19 -2.59 7.80
C PHE A 333 -12.19 -3.69 7.40
N TYR A 334 -11.77 -4.63 6.55
CA TYR A 334 -12.51 -5.87 6.35
C TYR A 334 -12.00 -6.92 7.34
N HIS A 335 -12.79 -7.23 8.36
CA HIS A 335 -12.41 -8.08 9.50
C HIS A 335 -11.74 -9.40 9.10
N THR A 336 -12.26 -10.09 8.08
CA THR A 336 -11.68 -11.35 7.59
C THR A 336 -10.28 -11.12 7.03
N ALA A 337 -10.08 -10.02 6.30
CA ALA A 337 -8.76 -9.66 5.79
C ALA A 337 -7.79 -9.34 6.92
N ALA A 338 -8.17 -8.50 7.88
CA ALA A 338 -7.33 -8.18 9.04
C ALA A 338 -6.92 -9.42 9.85
N LYS A 339 -7.85 -10.38 9.98
CA LYS A 339 -7.60 -11.65 10.68
C LYS A 339 -6.60 -12.54 9.94
N GLU A 340 -6.67 -12.64 8.61
CA GLU A 340 -5.95 -13.64 7.83
C GLU A 340 -4.82 -13.04 6.96
N LEU A 341 -4.59 -11.72 6.98
CA LEU A 341 -3.66 -11.02 6.10
C LEU A 341 -2.25 -11.63 6.15
N ASP A 342 -1.71 -11.81 7.35
CA ASP A 342 -0.38 -12.39 7.51
C ASP A 342 -0.37 -13.89 7.19
N LEU A 343 -1.44 -14.61 7.55
CA LEU A 343 -1.58 -16.03 7.26
C LEU A 343 -1.51 -16.31 5.74
N ARG A 344 -2.13 -15.46 4.93
CA ARG A 344 -2.24 -15.64 3.48
C ARG A 344 -1.03 -15.11 2.71
N PHE A 345 -0.48 -13.98 3.15
CA PHE A 345 0.48 -13.22 2.36
C PHE A 345 1.83 -12.98 3.07
N THR A 346 1.97 -13.41 4.33
CA THR A 346 3.21 -13.26 5.13
C THR A 346 3.70 -11.81 5.12
N VAL A 347 2.81 -10.88 5.52
CA VAL A 347 3.09 -9.44 5.46
C VAL A 347 3.87 -8.92 6.66
N ALA A 348 3.80 -9.59 7.82
CA ALA A 348 4.41 -9.10 9.05
C ALA A 348 5.91 -8.82 8.92
N PRO A 349 6.75 -9.72 8.36
CA PRO A 349 8.17 -9.43 8.15
C PRO A 349 8.43 -8.26 7.20
N VAL A 350 7.59 -8.12 6.16
CA VAL A 350 7.69 -7.02 5.19
C VAL A 350 7.40 -5.68 5.87
N LEU A 351 6.33 -5.64 6.66
CA LEU A 351 5.92 -4.44 7.42
C LEU A 351 6.99 -4.04 8.45
N VAL A 352 7.59 -5.00 9.17
CA VAL A 352 8.70 -4.78 10.09
C VAL A 352 9.89 -4.14 9.36
N HIS A 353 10.27 -4.70 8.21
CA HIS A 353 11.38 -4.16 7.42
C HIS A 353 11.11 -2.73 6.96
N VAL A 354 9.90 -2.45 6.44
CA VAL A 354 9.50 -1.12 5.99
C VAL A 354 9.51 -0.12 7.15
N ALA A 355 8.91 -0.46 8.31
CA ALA A 355 8.86 0.42 9.47
C ALA A 355 10.25 0.71 10.05
N ARG A 356 11.15 -0.29 10.08
CA ARG A 356 12.53 -0.14 10.55
C ARG A 356 13.32 0.86 9.72
N LYS A 357 13.18 0.82 8.39
CA LYS A 357 13.87 1.70 7.42
C LYS A 357 13.16 3.03 7.18
N ALA A 358 11.90 3.17 7.59
CA ALA A 358 11.11 4.36 7.30
C ALA A 358 11.68 5.63 7.96
N LEU A 359 11.93 6.64 7.12
CA LEU A 359 12.34 7.99 7.55
C LEU A 359 11.12 8.90 7.78
N LYS A 360 10.01 8.65 7.07
CA LYS A 360 8.79 9.45 7.17
C LYS A 360 7.84 8.83 8.20
N HIS A 361 7.44 9.63 9.21
CA HIS A 361 6.52 9.18 10.26
C HIS A 361 5.18 8.64 9.73
N LYS A 362 4.69 9.15 8.60
CA LYS A 362 3.47 8.69 7.94
C LYS A 362 3.51 7.21 7.54
N VAL A 363 4.65 6.72 7.08
CA VAL A 363 4.86 5.31 6.73
C VAL A 363 4.80 4.45 8.00
N VAL A 364 5.45 4.89 9.07
CA VAL A 364 5.42 4.19 10.37
C VAL A 364 3.99 4.15 10.92
N ARG A 365 3.28 5.27 10.85
CA ARG A 365 1.89 5.37 11.31
C ARG A 365 0.98 4.34 10.65
N LEU A 366 1.00 4.25 9.31
CA LEU A 366 0.20 3.24 8.59
C LEU A 366 0.58 1.82 8.98
N THR A 367 1.89 1.54 9.10
CA THR A 367 2.35 0.20 9.49
C THR A 367 1.83 -0.20 10.88
N VAL A 368 1.94 0.69 11.85
CA VAL A 368 1.47 0.43 13.22
C VAL A 368 -0.05 0.30 13.28
N SER A 369 -0.78 1.13 12.53
CA SER A 369 -2.24 1.02 12.43
C SER A 369 -2.69 -0.29 11.77
N ILE A 370 -1.93 -0.83 10.80
CA ILE A 370 -2.19 -2.18 10.25
C ILE A 370 -2.04 -3.24 11.35
N TRP A 371 -0.94 -3.22 12.11
CA TRP A 371 -0.75 -4.17 13.23
C TRP A 371 -1.87 -4.07 14.25
N ARG A 372 -2.26 -2.85 14.62
CA ARG A 372 -3.38 -2.62 15.53
C ARG A 372 -4.67 -3.24 15.01
N ASN A 373 -5.02 -3.01 13.74
CA ASN A 373 -6.23 -3.56 13.14
C ASN A 373 -6.19 -5.10 13.06
N MET A 374 -5.03 -5.68 12.77
CA MET A 374 -4.83 -7.13 12.79
C MET A 374 -5.04 -7.72 14.20
N LEU A 375 -4.47 -7.09 15.24
CA LEU A 375 -4.66 -7.51 16.64
C LEU A 375 -6.11 -7.36 17.07
N ALA A 376 -6.77 -6.24 16.74
CA ALA A 376 -8.17 -6.02 17.05
C ALA A 376 -9.12 -7.04 16.37
N ALA A 377 -8.73 -7.56 15.19
CA ALA A 377 -9.52 -8.56 14.47
C ALA A 377 -9.34 -9.99 15.00
N ALA A 378 -8.13 -10.37 15.42
CA ALA A 378 -7.84 -11.70 15.96
C ALA A 378 -6.56 -11.63 16.82
N GLU A 379 -6.73 -11.29 18.08
CA GLU A 379 -5.62 -11.04 19.00
C GLU A 379 -4.67 -12.21 19.10
N ASP A 380 -5.15 -13.39 19.53
CA ASP A 380 -4.30 -14.56 19.76
C ASP A 380 -3.50 -15.00 18.52
N ALA A 381 -4.18 -15.10 17.37
CA ALA A 381 -3.57 -15.60 16.15
C ALA A 381 -2.55 -14.59 15.57
N ASN A 382 -2.89 -13.30 15.58
CA ASN A 382 -2.03 -12.26 15.03
C ASN A 382 -0.91 -11.87 16.00
N ALA A 383 -1.15 -11.86 17.33
CA ALA A 383 -0.11 -11.57 18.32
C ALA A 383 1.06 -12.57 18.20
N THR A 384 0.74 -13.87 18.10
CA THR A 384 1.78 -14.91 17.93
C THR A 384 2.62 -14.68 16.67
N ARG A 385 1.98 -14.30 15.54
CA ARG A 385 2.68 -14.03 14.27
C ARG A 385 3.53 -12.76 14.32
N LEU A 386 2.99 -11.69 14.92
CA LEU A 386 3.69 -10.42 15.09
C LEU A 386 4.88 -10.54 16.06
N LEU A 387 4.77 -11.37 17.11
CA LEU A 387 5.90 -11.71 17.98
C LEU A 387 6.99 -12.46 17.20
N GLY A 388 6.62 -13.47 16.41
CA GLY A 388 7.56 -14.20 15.54
C GLY A 388 8.24 -13.29 14.51
N ALA A 389 7.55 -12.25 14.03
CA ALA A 389 8.11 -11.25 13.12
C ALA A 389 8.92 -10.15 13.83
N GLN A 390 9.16 -10.24 15.14
CA GLN A 390 9.94 -9.27 15.92
C GLN A 390 9.33 -7.86 15.95
N VAL A 391 8.00 -7.75 15.98
CA VAL A 391 7.30 -6.46 16.08
C VAL A 391 7.50 -5.81 17.45
N LEU A 392 7.53 -6.59 18.54
CA LEU A 392 7.66 -6.05 19.91
C LEU A 392 8.97 -5.27 20.11
N PRO A 393 10.17 -5.80 19.80
CA PRO A 393 11.41 -5.04 19.91
C PRO A 393 11.44 -3.81 18.98
N LEU A 394 10.78 -3.91 17.81
CA LEU A 394 10.67 -2.77 16.91
C LEU A 394 9.78 -1.68 17.51
N CYS A 395 8.66 -2.00 18.17
CA CYS A 395 7.83 -1.01 18.86
C CYS A 395 8.63 -0.23 19.91
N GLU A 396 9.49 -0.88 20.69
CA GLU A 396 10.39 -0.23 21.64
C GLU A 396 11.32 0.78 20.96
N THR A 397 11.96 0.35 19.87
CA THR A 397 12.82 1.24 19.06
C THR A 397 12.04 2.42 18.45
N LEU A 398 10.79 2.19 18.03
CA LEU A 398 9.94 3.25 17.46
C LEU A 398 9.48 4.25 18.52
N GLU A 399 9.18 3.82 19.76
CA GLU A 399 8.86 4.72 20.88
C GLU A 399 10.02 5.67 21.21
N GLU A 400 11.25 5.18 21.16
CA GLU A 400 12.45 6.01 21.39
C GLU A 400 12.59 7.17 20.41
N ARG A 401 12.03 7.05 19.19
CA ARG A 401 12.06 8.10 18.16
C ARG A 401 11.16 9.30 18.47
N ARG A 402 10.28 9.21 19.47
CA ARG A 402 9.40 10.28 19.98
C ARG A 402 8.65 11.04 18.88
N TYR A 403 7.80 10.34 18.17
CA TYR A 403 6.97 10.97 17.13
C TYR A 403 5.99 12.00 17.73
N PRO A 404 5.75 13.15 17.06
CA PRO A 404 4.81 14.17 17.55
C PRO A 404 3.33 13.79 17.37
N ASP A 405 3.04 12.68 16.71
CA ASP A 405 1.71 12.17 16.37
C ASP A 405 1.13 11.37 17.54
N ALA A 406 0.13 11.94 18.23
CA ALA A 406 -0.50 11.30 19.40
C ALA A 406 -1.20 9.98 19.04
N GLU A 407 -1.84 9.89 17.85
CA GLU A 407 -2.49 8.65 17.42
C GLU A 407 -1.48 7.52 17.17
N LEU A 408 -0.31 7.86 16.61
CA LEU A 408 0.76 6.88 16.46
C LEU A 408 1.28 6.39 17.82
N GLN A 409 1.41 7.30 18.80
CA GLN A 409 1.83 6.92 20.15
C GLN A 409 0.80 5.99 20.81
N ASP A 410 -0.49 6.30 20.68
CA ASP A 410 -1.57 5.46 21.22
C ASP A 410 -1.61 4.08 20.54
N ASP A 411 -1.46 4.04 19.21
CA ASP A 411 -1.43 2.79 18.45
C ASP A 411 -0.20 1.94 18.83
N LEU A 412 0.98 2.55 19.00
CA LEU A 412 2.20 1.86 19.47
C LEU A 412 2.04 1.29 20.87
N ALA A 413 1.50 2.09 21.81
CA ALA A 413 1.26 1.65 23.18
C ALA A 413 0.27 0.46 23.22
N TYR A 414 -0.79 0.51 22.41
CA TYR A 414 -1.75 -0.58 22.27
C TYR A 414 -1.08 -1.86 21.75
N VAL A 415 -0.37 -1.78 20.62
CA VAL A 415 0.31 -2.94 20.02
C VAL A 415 1.31 -3.54 20.99
N LYS A 416 2.13 -2.71 21.65
CA LYS A 416 3.13 -3.15 22.62
C LYS A 416 2.48 -3.83 23.81
N SER A 417 1.39 -3.26 24.39
CA SER A 417 0.72 -3.83 25.56
C SER A 417 0.16 -5.24 25.25
N ILE A 418 -0.50 -5.42 24.11
CA ILE A 418 -1.05 -6.72 23.70
C ILE A 418 0.06 -7.75 23.48
N LEU A 419 1.13 -7.35 22.75
CA LEU A 419 2.25 -8.27 22.46
C LEU A 419 3.01 -8.65 23.75
N SER A 420 3.23 -7.71 24.69
CA SER A 420 3.89 -7.99 25.96
C SER A 420 3.04 -8.94 26.81
N MET A 421 1.73 -8.67 26.92
CA MET A 421 0.81 -9.56 27.66
C MET A 421 0.78 -10.96 27.05
N ARG A 422 0.76 -11.06 25.71
CA ARG A 422 0.78 -12.36 25.03
C ARG A 422 2.10 -13.09 25.26
N LEU A 423 3.21 -12.38 25.22
CA LEU A 423 4.54 -12.95 25.48
C LEU A 423 4.65 -13.52 26.90
N GLU A 424 4.09 -12.81 27.91
CA GLU A 424 4.02 -13.28 29.29
C GLU A 424 3.15 -14.54 29.46
N GLN A 425 2.07 -14.66 28.66
CA GLN A 425 1.17 -15.81 28.68
C GLN A 425 1.74 -17.03 27.95
N MET A 426 2.63 -16.80 26.97
CA MET A 426 3.25 -17.89 26.20
C MET A 426 4.31 -18.59 27.03
N SER A 427 4.29 -19.95 27.04
CA SER A 427 5.42 -20.73 27.53
C SER A 427 6.62 -20.50 26.59
N SER A 428 7.83 -20.63 27.12
CA SER A 428 9.04 -20.55 26.32
C SER A 428 9.00 -21.50 25.10
N TYR A 429 8.35 -22.66 25.25
CA TYR A 429 8.18 -23.62 24.15
C TYR A 429 7.19 -23.14 23.08
N GLU A 430 6.08 -22.51 23.45
CA GLU A 430 5.12 -21.96 22.48
C GLU A 430 5.73 -20.81 21.69
N GLN A 431 6.56 -19.99 22.33
CA GLN A 431 7.33 -18.95 21.65
C GLN A 431 8.30 -19.55 20.61
N TYR A 432 9.07 -20.55 20.99
CA TYR A 432 9.94 -21.30 20.08
C TYR A 432 9.14 -21.89 18.90
N LYS A 433 8.02 -22.52 19.19
CA LYS A 433 7.12 -23.09 18.19
C LYS A 433 6.58 -22.04 17.22
N SER A 434 6.16 -20.89 17.73
CA SER A 434 5.72 -19.77 16.89
C SER A 434 6.77 -19.34 15.89
N GLU A 435 8.02 -19.22 16.34
CA GLU A 435 9.15 -18.85 15.49
C GLU A 435 9.48 -19.97 14.48
N LEU A 436 9.48 -21.23 14.89
CA LEU A 436 9.69 -22.39 14.04
C LEU A 436 8.70 -22.42 12.87
N TYR A 437 7.42 -22.12 13.12
CA TYR A 437 6.38 -22.11 12.10
C TYR A 437 6.33 -20.81 11.28
N SER A 438 6.95 -19.72 11.76
CA SER A 438 7.15 -18.52 10.95
C SER A 438 8.12 -18.75 9.78
N GLY A 439 9.00 -19.76 9.93
CA GLY A 439 10.01 -20.10 8.94
C GLY A 439 11.22 -19.15 8.94
N GLN A 440 11.31 -18.29 9.96
CA GLN A 440 12.45 -17.38 10.19
C GLN A 440 12.93 -17.58 11.63
N LEU A 441 14.12 -18.14 11.78
CA LEU A 441 14.74 -18.37 13.08
C LEU A 441 15.85 -17.36 13.32
N SER A 442 15.93 -16.84 14.57
CA SER A 442 16.98 -15.91 14.99
C SER A 442 17.58 -16.31 16.33
N PHE A 443 18.90 -16.17 16.48
CA PHE A 443 19.57 -16.30 17.78
C PHE A 443 19.19 -15.23 18.79
N ASP A 444 18.41 -14.22 18.40
CA ASP A 444 17.85 -13.22 19.34
C ASP A 444 16.84 -13.85 20.30
N ASN A 445 16.19 -14.94 19.92
CA ASN A 445 15.33 -15.69 20.81
C ASN A 445 16.18 -16.58 21.74
N PRO A 446 16.12 -16.38 23.07
CA PRO A 446 16.90 -17.14 24.04
C PRO A 446 16.69 -18.65 23.97
N ALA A 447 15.54 -19.13 23.50
CA ALA A 447 15.23 -20.56 23.38
C ALA A 447 16.28 -21.31 22.55
N HIS A 448 16.84 -20.67 21.51
CA HIS A 448 17.87 -21.28 20.66
C HIS A 448 19.23 -21.40 21.34
N MET A 449 19.50 -20.60 22.39
CA MET A 449 20.82 -20.55 23.06
C MET A 449 20.85 -21.30 24.40
N LEU A 450 19.71 -21.37 25.10
CA LEU A 450 19.64 -21.88 26.47
C LEU A 450 19.61 -23.41 26.50
N GLU A 451 20.61 -24.03 27.13
CA GLU A 451 20.68 -25.48 27.38
C GLU A 451 19.50 -26.00 28.21
N ASP A 452 19.03 -25.19 29.21
CA ASP A 452 17.94 -25.59 30.07
C ASP A 452 16.61 -25.64 29.31
N PHE A 453 16.41 -24.79 28.32
CA PHE A 453 15.26 -24.89 27.41
C PHE A 453 15.21 -26.26 26.72
N TRP A 454 16.32 -26.72 26.20
CA TRP A 454 16.41 -28.00 25.46
C TRP A 454 16.26 -29.20 26.37
N LYS A 455 16.83 -29.16 27.59
CA LYS A 455 16.62 -30.22 28.59
C LYS A 455 15.16 -30.45 28.93
N GLU A 456 14.39 -29.35 29.03
CA GLU A 456 12.98 -29.37 29.42
C GLU A 456 12.03 -29.65 28.25
N ASN A 457 12.39 -29.23 27.04
CA ASN A 457 11.45 -29.15 25.93
C ASN A 457 11.79 -30.01 24.71
N ALA A 458 12.98 -30.64 24.65
CA ALA A 458 13.36 -31.45 23.48
C ALA A 458 12.35 -32.59 23.19
N GLU A 459 11.74 -33.17 24.23
CA GLU A 459 10.72 -34.20 24.09
C GLU A 459 9.47 -33.71 23.42
N LYS A 460 9.07 -32.46 23.65
CA LYS A 460 7.85 -31.82 23.08
C LYS A 460 7.90 -31.73 21.55
N LEU A 461 9.11 -31.61 20.96
CA LEU A 461 9.25 -31.60 19.49
C LEU A 461 8.77 -32.91 18.86
N THR A 462 8.73 -34.00 19.65
CA THR A 462 8.28 -35.31 19.18
C THR A 462 6.81 -35.58 19.42
N GLU A 463 6.11 -34.68 20.11
CA GLU A 463 4.65 -34.75 20.30
C GLU A 463 3.92 -34.60 18.96
N HIS A 464 2.64 -34.92 18.93
CA HIS A 464 1.78 -34.82 17.77
C HIS A 464 2.39 -35.42 16.48
N ASN A 465 2.94 -36.62 16.61
CA ASN A 465 3.56 -37.36 15.50
C ASN A 465 4.82 -36.67 14.92
N ASN A 466 5.65 -36.10 15.78
CA ASN A 466 6.86 -35.32 15.45
C ASN A 466 6.60 -34.05 14.62
N ALA A 467 5.44 -33.42 14.74
CA ALA A 467 5.07 -32.30 13.88
C ALA A 467 6.09 -31.14 13.90
N ASP A 468 6.55 -30.76 15.11
CA ASP A 468 7.50 -29.66 15.28
C ASP A 468 8.91 -30.06 14.80
N LEU A 469 9.31 -31.33 14.99
CA LEU A 469 10.57 -31.85 14.46
C LEU A 469 10.55 -31.93 12.93
N VAL A 470 9.44 -32.34 12.32
CA VAL A 470 9.25 -32.33 10.86
C VAL A 470 9.39 -30.93 10.31
N GLN A 471 8.79 -29.94 10.99
CA GLN A 471 8.92 -28.54 10.60
C GLN A 471 10.36 -28.05 10.66
N LEU A 472 11.12 -28.39 11.71
CA LEU A 472 12.54 -28.05 11.83
C LEU A 472 13.36 -28.66 10.69
N VAL A 473 13.13 -29.94 10.37
CA VAL A 473 13.80 -30.61 9.24
C VAL A 473 13.43 -29.97 7.90
N SER A 474 12.17 -29.54 7.74
CA SER A 474 11.74 -28.87 6.52
C SER A 474 12.50 -27.55 6.28
N LEU A 475 12.80 -26.80 7.34
CA LEU A 475 13.61 -25.56 7.24
C LEU A 475 15.05 -25.87 6.78
N LEU A 476 15.67 -26.95 7.27
CA LEU A 476 17.01 -27.38 6.83
C LEU A 476 17.05 -27.77 5.35
N GLN A 477 15.93 -28.19 4.77
CA GLN A 477 15.82 -28.61 3.37
C GLN A 477 15.43 -27.48 2.41
N ARG A 478 15.04 -26.30 2.95
CA ARG A 478 14.60 -25.16 2.14
C ARG A 478 15.80 -24.48 1.47
N LYS A 479 15.73 -24.36 0.14
CA LYS A 479 16.77 -23.69 -0.67
C LYS A 479 16.69 -22.15 -0.62
N ASP A 480 15.53 -21.62 -0.24
CA ASP A 480 15.22 -20.20 -0.18
C ASP A 480 15.29 -19.63 1.25
N ALA A 481 15.70 -20.43 2.23
CA ALA A 481 15.87 -19.97 3.61
C ALA A 481 17.12 -19.06 3.72
N ASP A 482 17.00 -18.01 4.53
CA ASP A 482 18.13 -17.13 4.81
C ASP A 482 19.21 -17.83 5.66
N ALA A 483 20.45 -17.33 5.57
CA ALA A 483 21.59 -17.94 6.25
C ALA A 483 21.41 -17.99 7.78
N SER A 484 20.77 -16.97 8.38
CA SER A 484 20.48 -16.95 9.82
C SER A 484 19.57 -18.09 10.22
N THR A 485 18.45 -18.28 9.52
CA THR A 485 17.51 -19.38 9.76
C THR A 485 18.17 -20.76 9.63
N LEU A 486 19.01 -20.97 8.60
CA LEU A 486 19.72 -22.22 8.41
C LEU A 486 20.73 -22.49 9.54
N ALA A 487 21.46 -21.47 9.99
CA ALA A 487 22.43 -21.58 11.07
C ALA A 487 21.73 -21.96 12.40
N VAL A 488 20.63 -21.27 12.72
CA VAL A 488 19.82 -21.56 13.92
C VAL A 488 19.22 -22.97 13.84
N ALA A 489 18.64 -23.36 12.70
CA ALA A 489 18.04 -24.68 12.52
C ALA A 489 19.09 -25.82 12.68
N CYS A 490 20.33 -25.62 12.21
CA CYS A 490 21.42 -26.56 12.45
C CYS A 490 21.77 -26.66 13.94
N SER A 491 21.89 -25.51 14.63
CA SER A 491 22.13 -25.46 16.08
C SER A 491 21.05 -26.21 16.86
N ASP A 492 19.79 -25.92 16.56
CA ASP A 492 18.63 -26.53 17.20
C ASP A 492 18.56 -28.04 17.01
N MET A 493 18.84 -28.52 15.79
CA MET A 493 18.89 -29.95 15.50
C MET A 493 19.99 -30.62 16.30
N GLY A 494 21.16 -30.01 16.44
CA GLY A 494 22.24 -30.51 17.28
C GLY A 494 21.84 -30.64 18.75
N LYS A 495 21.20 -29.63 19.31
CA LYS A 495 20.71 -29.60 20.69
C LYS A 495 19.59 -30.60 20.92
N PHE A 496 18.63 -30.68 20.00
CA PHE A 496 17.56 -31.68 20.04
C PHE A 496 18.15 -33.09 20.14
N VAL A 497 19.11 -33.44 19.30
CA VAL A 497 19.75 -34.78 19.29
C VAL A 497 20.57 -35.03 20.57
N HIS A 498 21.16 -33.97 21.14
CA HIS A 498 21.94 -34.06 22.38
C HIS A 498 21.07 -34.33 23.59
N HIS A 499 19.90 -33.66 23.70
CA HIS A 499 19.04 -33.70 24.88
C HIS A 499 17.89 -34.72 24.79
N MET A 500 17.56 -35.20 23.60
CA MET A 500 16.48 -36.18 23.42
C MET A 500 17.01 -37.62 23.32
N GLU A 501 16.54 -38.49 24.18
CA GLU A 501 16.84 -39.93 24.07
C GLU A 501 16.23 -40.52 22.79
N GLY A 502 17.05 -41.15 21.98
CA GLY A 502 16.62 -41.62 20.65
C GLY A 502 16.41 -40.52 19.59
N GLY A 503 16.73 -39.26 19.91
CA GLY A 503 16.58 -38.10 19.01
C GLY A 503 17.32 -38.27 17.68
N ARG A 504 18.53 -38.88 17.71
CA ARG A 504 19.31 -39.23 16.52
C ARG A 504 18.51 -40.09 15.53
N ARG A 505 17.92 -41.19 16.01
CA ARG A 505 17.16 -42.10 15.14
C ARG A 505 15.97 -41.42 14.51
N ARG A 506 15.31 -40.53 15.27
CA ARG A 506 14.16 -39.76 14.78
C ARG A 506 14.59 -38.71 13.74
N ALA A 507 15.67 -37.96 14.01
CA ALA A 507 16.24 -37.00 13.06
C ALA A 507 16.72 -37.68 11.77
N ASP A 508 17.41 -38.84 11.86
CA ASP A 508 17.86 -39.62 10.70
C ASP A 508 16.65 -40.11 9.87
N ALA A 509 15.61 -40.62 10.53
CA ALA A 509 14.40 -41.09 9.86
C ALA A 509 13.68 -40.00 9.05
N LEU A 510 13.79 -38.72 9.48
CA LEU A 510 13.24 -37.57 8.80
C LEU A 510 14.19 -36.92 7.77
N GLY A 511 15.42 -37.47 7.63
CA GLY A 511 16.38 -36.96 6.65
C GLY A 511 17.23 -35.78 7.10
N ALA A 512 17.21 -35.42 8.39
CA ALA A 512 17.95 -34.27 8.92
C ALA A 512 19.46 -34.39 8.68
N LYS A 513 20.05 -35.57 8.84
CA LYS A 513 21.47 -35.81 8.60
C LYS A 513 21.87 -35.46 7.16
N THR A 514 21.08 -35.88 6.18
CA THR A 514 21.36 -35.60 4.77
C THR A 514 21.27 -34.10 4.48
N ALA A 515 20.26 -33.42 5.04
CA ALA A 515 20.10 -31.97 4.89
C ALA A 515 21.30 -31.20 5.49
N ILE A 516 21.71 -31.56 6.71
CA ILE A 516 22.86 -30.90 7.39
C ILE A 516 24.16 -31.15 6.64
N MET A 517 24.37 -32.36 6.09
CA MET A 517 25.56 -32.66 5.28
C MET A 517 25.68 -31.74 4.04
N GLN A 518 24.58 -31.41 3.41
CA GLN A 518 24.57 -30.44 2.29
C GLN A 518 24.93 -29.01 2.74
N LEU A 519 24.56 -28.64 3.96
CA LEU A 519 24.84 -27.31 4.51
C LEU A 519 26.29 -27.11 4.99
N VAL A 520 27.07 -28.19 5.14
CA VAL A 520 28.51 -28.10 5.44
C VAL A 520 29.29 -27.38 4.33
N GLU A 521 28.81 -27.44 3.09
CA GLU A 521 29.41 -26.75 1.94
C GLU A 521 28.71 -25.40 1.61
N HIS A 522 27.88 -24.91 2.51
CA HIS A 522 27.15 -23.65 2.30
C HIS A 522 28.10 -22.45 2.15
N ALA A 523 27.71 -21.42 1.42
CA ALA A 523 28.53 -20.22 1.19
C ALA A 523 28.78 -19.38 2.45
N ASP A 524 27.82 -19.37 3.40
CA ASP A 524 27.91 -18.62 4.66
C ASP A 524 28.67 -19.41 5.73
N ASP A 525 29.63 -18.76 6.38
CA ASP A 525 30.52 -19.43 7.36
C ASP A 525 29.82 -19.79 8.68
N ASN A 526 28.78 -19.05 9.10
CA ASN A 526 27.98 -19.38 10.27
C ASN A 526 27.18 -20.66 10.03
N VAL A 527 26.56 -20.76 8.84
CA VAL A 527 25.84 -21.98 8.45
C VAL A 527 26.78 -23.20 8.48
N LYS A 528 27.97 -23.09 7.89
CA LYS A 528 28.98 -24.16 7.93
C LYS A 528 29.34 -24.55 9.36
N TYR A 529 29.58 -23.55 10.21
CA TYR A 529 29.98 -23.77 11.60
C TYR A 529 28.92 -24.57 12.36
N TYR A 530 27.65 -24.15 12.33
CA TYR A 530 26.58 -24.82 13.03
C TYR A 530 26.21 -26.17 12.37
N ALA A 531 26.34 -26.29 11.06
CA ALA A 531 26.17 -27.58 10.38
C ALA A 531 27.22 -28.60 10.79
N LEU A 532 28.49 -28.22 10.92
CA LEU A 532 29.57 -29.07 11.42
C LEU A 532 29.34 -29.47 12.87
N GLN A 533 28.93 -28.55 13.75
CA GLN A 533 28.58 -28.87 15.13
C GLN A 533 27.44 -29.88 15.22
N ALA A 534 26.35 -29.65 14.51
CA ALA A 534 25.20 -30.55 14.47
C ALA A 534 25.60 -31.94 13.94
N LEU A 535 26.41 -31.98 12.87
CA LEU A 535 26.88 -33.20 12.28
C LEU A 535 27.77 -33.99 13.27
N ALA A 536 28.65 -33.31 14.03
CA ALA A 536 29.45 -33.93 15.07
C ALA A 536 28.60 -34.65 16.12
N VAL A 537 27.49 -34.05 16.55
CA VAL A 537 26.53 -34.66 17.50
C VAL A 537 25.78 -35.80 16.86
N LEU A 538 25.36 -35.68 15.59
CA LEU A 538 24.64 -36.72 14.84
C LEU A 538 25.51 -37.93 14.55
N VAL A 539 26.82 -37.76 14.41
CA VAL A 539 27.76 -38.86 14.06
C VAL A 539 28.45 -39.44 15.30
N SER A 540 28.58 -38.68 16.39
CA SER A 540 29.25 -39.16 17.61
C SER A 540 28.59 -40.44 18.12
N THR A 541 29.35 -41.52 18.15
CA THR A 541 28.96 -42.76 18.84
C THR A 541 29.03 -42.48 20.33
N SER A 542 27.89 -42.41 21.01
CA SER A 542 27.89 -42.40 22.45
C SER A 542 28.40 -43.72 22.98
N TRP A 543 29.62 -43.73 23.50
CA TRP A 543 30.04 -44.72 24.45
C TRP A 543 29.36 -44.40 25.80
N ARG A 544 28.13 -44.81 25.97
CA ARG A 544 27.45 -44.96 27.26
C ARG A 544 26.55 -46.16 27.21
#